data_7db856ac335a65fa6e29180c00330e6d
#
_entry.id   7db856ac335a65fa6e29180c00330e6d
#
_cell.length_a   1.000
_cell.length_b   1.000
_cell.length_c   1.000
_cell.angle_alpha   90.00
_cell.angle_beta   90.00
_cell.angle_gamma   90.00
#
_symmetry.space_group_name_H-M   'P 1'
#
loop_
_entity.id
_entity.type
_entity.pdbx_description
1 polymer ?
#
loop_
_entity_poly.entity_id
_entity_poly.type
_entity_poly.pdbx_seq_one_letter_code
_entity_poly.pdbx_strand_id
1 'polypeptide(L)'
;MKIENKKEIFDFIVIDSGLNTKHTKILPAKYKGIHLMYDKQQRKIIEDSDIEDKIGHGTAVFYTIWKENKDARILVIKLFDTDMEISEKLLIDSLKYISNKYQGKIINLSCGLSVCENEDELAKVCNLLEKQGSTIVAAFANDGSISYPAACSSVIGVDISLKCQHIYDYEYVESDVINVRACGITHRLPWLKQEMKRVSGTSFACPYISALIYRMIKQKNVKTSICQIKKL
;
A
#
# COMPACT_ATOMS: atom_id res chain seq x y z
N MET A 1 15.49 21.71 -23.59
CA MET A 1 14.76 21.96 -22.33
C MET A 1 13.85 20.76 -22.10
N LYS A 2 14.21 19.81 -21.20
CA LYS A 2 13.30 18.71 -20.83
C LYS A 2 12.18 19.33 -20.00
N ILE A 3 10.96 19.29 -20.50
CA ILE A 3 9.76 19.61 -19.71
C ILE A 3 9.72 18.53 -18.63
N GLU A 4 10.13 18.84 -17.41
CA GLU A 4 9.87 17.97 -16.25
C GLU A 4 8.36 17.93 -16.08
N ASN A 5 7.74 16.82 -16.47
CA ASN A 5 6.34 16.58 -16.22
C ASN A 5 6.12 16.59 -14.69
N LYS A 6 5.47 17.64 -14.19
CA LYS A 6 5.16 17.81 -12.78
C LYS A 6 4.31 16.61 -12.32
N LYS A 7 4.82 15.83 -11.38
CA LYS A 7 4.10 14.68 -10.82
C LYS A 7 2.83 15.14 -10.11
N GLU A 8 1.78 14.35 -10.25
CA GLU A 8 0.57 14.55 -9.46
C GLU A 8 0.79 14.03 -8.03
N ILE A 9 0.45 14.85 -7.02
CA ILE A 9 0.78 14.58 -5.61
C ILE A 9 -0.45 14.08 -4.88
N PHE A 10 -0.27 13.01 -4.09
CA PHE A 10 -1.27 12.41 -3.22
C PHE A 10 -0.73 12.26 -1.79
N ASP A 11 -1.63 12.17 -0.82
CA ASP A 11 -1.28 11.81 0.55
C ASP A 11 -1.04 10.30 0.65
N PHE A 12 -1.89 9.51 -0.02
CA PHE A 12 -1.73 8.07 -0.12
C PHE A 12 -1.81 7.58 -1.57
N ILE A 13 -1.02 6.56 -1.86
CA ILE A 13 -1.19 5.68 -3.02
C ILE A 13 -1.49 4.29 -2.45
N VAL A 14 -2.67 3.75 -2.74
CA VAL A 14 -3.11 2.41 -2.30
C VAL A 14 -3.05 1.48 -3.49
N ILE A 15 -2.18 0.48 -3.43
CA ILE A 15 -1.98 -0.51 -4.48
C ILE A 15 -2.62 -1.82 -4.04
N ASP A 16 -3.70 -2.24 -4.73
CA ASP A 16 -4.50 -3.40 -4.33
C ASP A 16 -5.44 -3.89 -5.47
N SER A 17 -6.52 -4.62 -5.14
CA SER A 17 -7.51 -5.17 -6.08
C SER A 17 -8.50 -4.15 -6.64
N GLY A 18 -8.41 -2.88 -6.25
CA GLY A 18 -9.33 -1.83 -6.71
C GLY A 18 -10.26 -1.31 -5.61
N LEU A 19 -11.42 -0.81 -6.01
CA LEU A 19 -12.37 -0.17 -5.10
C LEU A 19 -13.81 -0.44 -5.50
N ASN A 20 -14.64 -0.91 -4.56
CA ASN A 20 -16.09 -0.96 -4.72
C ASN A 20 -16.69 0.44 -4.51
N THR A 21 -16.71 1.22 -5.58
CA THR A 21 -17.14 2.63 -5.57
C THR A 21 -18.61 2.84 -5.21
N LYS A 22 -19.44 1.78 -5.31
CA LYS A 22 -20.88 1.79 -5.02
C LYS A 22 -21.21 1.44 -3.57
N HIS A 23 -20.22 1.03 -2.77
CA HIS A 23 -20.46 0.70 -1.36
C HIS A 23 -20.77 1.97 -0.54
N THR A 24 -21.86 1.96 0.23
CA THR A 24 -22.34 3.14 0.98
C THR A 24 -21.30 3.72 1.95
N LYS A 25 -20.41 2.88 2.50
CA LYS A 25 -19.30 3.33 3.36
C LYS A 25 -18.20 4.06 2.58
N ILE A 26 -18.13 3.88 1.27
CA ILE A 26 -17.09 4.47 0.39
C ILE A 26 -17.62 5.75 -0.29
N LEU A 27 -18.92 5.85 -0.57
CA LEU A 27 -19.51 6.96 -1.30
C LEU A 27 -19.06 8.36 -0.84
N PRO A 28 -18.82 8.64 0.46
CA PRO A 28 -18.37 9.97 0.90
C PRO A 28 -16.89 10.25 0.58
N ALA A 29 -16.11 9.26 0.17
CA ALA A 29 -14.66 9.40 -0.04
C ALA A 29 -14.36 10.14 -1.34
N LYS A 30 -13.30 10.96 -1.31
CA LYS A 30 -12.71 11.58 -2.51
C LYS A 30 -11.43 10.83 -2.85
N TYR A 31 -11.33 10.34 -4.08
CA TYR A 31 -10.17 9.60 -4.58
C TYR A 31 -10.01 9.79 -6.08
N LYS A 32 -8.82 9.46 -6.59
CA LYS A 32 -8.57 9.15 -7.99
C LYS A 32 -8.30 7.66 -8.10
N GLY A 33 -8.75 7.02 -9.16
CA GLY A 33 -8.53 5.60 -9.38
C GLY A 33 -7.96 5.34 -10.77
N ILE A 34 -7.05 4.38 -10.86
CA ILE A 34 -6.49 3.86 -12.10
C ILE A 34 -6.27 2.36 -11.98
N HIS A 35 -6.36 1.65 -13.09
CA HIS A 35 -5.96 0.26 -13.21
C HIS A 35 -4.67 0.20 -14.03
N LEU A 36 -3.63 -0.38 -13.49
CA LEU A 36 -2.36 -0.60 -14.18
C LEU A 36 -2.31 -2.05 -14.67
N MET A 37 -2.12 -2.21 -15.97
CA MET A 37 -2.01 -3.51 -16.63
C MET A 37 -0.72 -3.57 -17.44
N TYR A 38 -0.17 -4.77 -17.61
CA TYR A 38 0.97 -5.00 -18.49
C TYR A 38 0.50 -5.37 -19.88
N ASP A 39 0.74 -4.49 -20.86
CA ASP A 39 0.52 -4.77 -22.26
C ASP A 39 1.69 -5.63 -22.79
N LYS A 40 1.38 -6.91 -23.09
CA LYS A 40 2.39 -7.87 -23.59
C LYS A 40 2.91 -7.52 -24.98
N GLN A 41 2.10 -6.86 -25.84
CA GLN A 41 2.50 -6.47 -27.20
C GLN A 41 3.46 -5.28 -27.15
N GLN A 42 3.10 -4.24 -26.41
CA GLN A 42 3.91 -3.04 -26.25
C GLN A 42 4.99 -3.15 -25.18
N ARG A 43 5.01 -4.24 -24.41
CA ARG A 43 5.94 -4.50 -23.29
C ARG A 43 6.03 -3.35 -22.28
N LYS A 44 4.91 -2.74 -21.97
CA LYS A 44 4.83 -1.60 -21.05
C LYS A 44 3.57 -1.62 -20.20
N ILE A 45 3.59 -0.81 -19.15
CA ILE A 45 2.39 -0.53 -18.34
C ILE A 45 1.47 0.40 -19.10
N ILE A 46 0.17 0.07 -19.11
CA ILE A 46 -0.92 0.91 -19.60
C ILE A 46 -1.89 1.20 -18.46
N GLU A 47 -2.56 2.35 -18.55
CA GLU A 47 -3.63 2.75 -17.62
C GLU A 47 -4.99 2.44 -18.23
N ASP A 48 -5.90 1.97 -17.37
CA ASP A 48 -7.33 1.89 -17.62
C ASP A 48 -8.10 2.58 -16.49
N SER A 49 -9.34 2.94 -16.73
CA SER A 49 -10.19 3.62 -15.75
C SER A 49 -11.02 2.68 -14.89
N ASP A 50 -11.10 1.40 -15.23
CA ASP A 50 -11.86 0.39 -14.47
C ASP A 50 -11.11 -0.02 -13.20
N ILE A 51 -11.52 0.58 -12.10
CA ILE A 51 -11.01 0.26 -10.76
C ILE A 51 -11.97 -0.63 -9.97
N GLU A 52 -13.00 -1.21 -10.58
CA GLU A 52 -13.96 -2.03 -9.86
C GLU A 52 -13.24 -3.18 -9.14
N ASP A 53 -13.46 -3.25 -7.83
CA ASP A 53 -12.91 -4.30 -6.99
C ASP A 53 -13.76 -5.57 -7.12
N LYS A 54 -13.19 -6.62 -7.69
CA LYS A 54 -13.84 -7.93 -7.85
C LYS A 54 -13.53 -8.91 -6.73
N ILE A 55 -12.59 -8.55 -5.83
CA ILE A 55 -12.14 -9.35 -4.70
C ILE A 55 -12.72 -8.85 -3.39
N GLY A 56 -12.76 -7.51 -3.20
CA GLY A 56 -13.21 -6.81 -1.99
C GLY A 56 -12.06 -6.43 -1.05
N HIS A 57 -10.85 -6.94 -1.28
CA HIS A 57 -9.68 -6.71 -0.44
C HIS A 57 -9.25 -5.24 -0.49
N GLY A 58 -9.08 -4.67 -1.68
CA GLY A 58 -8.70 -3.29 -1.88
C GLY A 58 -9.72 -2.30 -1.29
N THR A 59 -11.00 -2.62 -1.36
CA THR A 59 -12.07 -1.84 -0.73
C THR A 59 -11.89 -1.76 0.78
N ALA A 60 -11.58 -2.87 1.44
CA ALA A 60 -11.33 -2.92 2.88
C ALA A 60 -10.06 -2.15 3.27
N VAL A 61 -8.98 -2.31 2.50
CA VAL A 61 -7.70 -1.59 2.70
C VAL A 61 -7.89 -0.08 2.53
N PHE A 62 -8.52 0.34 1.42
CA PHE A 62 -8.84 1.75 1.18
C PHE A 62 -9.67 2.35 2.30
N TYR A 63 -10.76 1.66 2.70
CA TYR A 63 -11.65 2.14 3.76
C TYR A 63 -10.90 2.35 5.07
N THR A 64 -9.98 1.46 5.43
CA THR A 64 -9.18 1.57 6.64
C THR A 64 -8.35 2.86 6.64
N ILE A 65 -7.64 3.15 5.55
CA ILE A 65 -6.84 4.38 5.41
C ILE A 65 -7.74 5.62 5.42
N TRP A 66 -8.79 5.62 4.60
CA TRP A 66 -9.69 6.77 4.47
C TRP A 66 -10.45 7.09 5.76
N LYS A 67 -10.93 6.06 6.48
CA LYS A 67 -11.64 6.24 7.75
C LYS A 67 -10.80 7.01 8.77
N GLU A 68 -9.51 6.74 8.81
CA GLU A 68 -8.54 7.39 9.71
C GLU A 68 -8.09 8.77 9.20
N ASN A 69 -8.22 9.07 7.89
CA ASN A 69 -7.70 10.27 7.24
C ASN A 69 -8.68 10.77 6.17
N LYS A 70 -9.88 11.21 6.58
CA LYS A 70 -11.00 11.54 5.67
C LYS A 70 -10.71 12.65 4.66
N ASP A 71 -9.81 13.57 4.98
CA ASP A 71 -9.44 14.70 4.10
C ASP A 71 -8.24 14.39 3.21
N ALA A 72 -7.68 13.18 3.30
CA ALA A 72 -6.51 12.80 2.52
C ALA A 72 -6.86 12.65 1.03
N ARG A 73 -5.94 13.08 0.17
CA ARG A 73 -5.98 12.82 -1.28
C ARG A 73 -5.43 11.42 -1.53
N ILE A 74 -6.28 10.50 -1.98
CA ILE A 74 -5.92 9.09 -2.17
C ILE A 74 -5.95 8.74 -3.65
N LEU A 75 -4.86 8.14 -4.14
CA LEU A 75 -4.81 7.45 -5.42
C LEU A 75 -4.99 5.96 -5.17
N VAL A 76 -6.01 5.36 -5.77
CA VAL A 76 -6.23 3.92 -5.79
C VAL A 76 -5.63 3.36 -7.08
N ILE A 77 -4.74 2.40 -6.95
CA ILE A 77 -4.13 1.68 -8.07
C ILE A 77 -4.57 0.22 -7.99
N LYS A 78 -5.38 -0.19 -8.96
CA LYS A 78 -5.74 -1.59 -9.13
C LYS A 78 -4.61 -2.30 -9.88
N LEU A 79 -4.12 -3.41 -9.30
CA LEU A 79 -3.16 -4.32 -9.95
C LEU A 79 -3.69 -5.76 -10.09
N PHE A 80 -4.73 -6.12 -9.32
CA PHE A 80 -5.34 -7.44 -9.32
C PHE A 80 -6.75 -7.38 -9.89
N ASP A 81 -7.17 -8.40 -10.59
CA ASP A 81 -8.52 -8.44 -11.16
C ASP A 81 -9.42 -9.47 -10.46
N THR A 82 -9.04 -10.75 -10.44
CA THR A 82 -9.87 -11.84 -9.92
C THR A 82 -9.24 -12.65 -8.80
N ASP A 83 -7.94 -12.55 -8.63
CA ASP A 83 -7.17 -13.23 -7.59
C ASP A 83 -6.13 -12.25 -7.00
N MET A 84 -5.47 -12.65 -5.92
CA MET A 84 -4.44 -11.83 -5.25
C MET A 84 -3.04 -12.13 -5.77
N GLU A 85 -2.94 -12.77 -6.92
CA GLU A 85 -1.64 -13.06 -7.52
C GLU A 85 -1.14 -11.88 -8.37
N ILE A 86 0.10 -11.51 -8.16
CA ILE A 86 0.78 -10.48 -8.93
C ILE A 86 2.10 -11.06 -9.48
N SER A 87 2.37 -10.80 -10.75
CA SER A 87 3.70 -11.11 -11.28
C SER A 87 4.71 -10.08 -10.80
N GLU A 88 5.92 -10.55 -10.51
CA GLU A 88 7.04 -9.69 -10.13
C GLU A 88 7.25 -8.53 -11.11
N LYS A 89 7.21 -8.85 -12.42
CA LYS A 89 7.35 -7.86 -13.48
C LYS A 89 6.27 -6.78 -13.41
N LEU A 90 5.00 -7.16 -13.19
CA LEU A 90 3.91 -6.18 -13.06
C LEU A 90 4.12 -5.27 -11.86
N LEU A 91 4.55 -5.83 -10.71
CA LEU A 91 4.83 -5.04 -9.51
C LEU A 91 5.96 -4.03 -9.74
N ILE A 92 7.12 -4.49 -10.24
CA ILE A 92 8.29 -3.66 -10.47
C ILE A 92 7.98 -2.55 -11.49
N ASP A 93 7.38 -2.90 -12.63
CA ASP A 93 7.07 -1.93 -13.68
C ASP A 93 5.98 -0.93 -13.23
N SER A 94 5.03 -1.36 -12.39
CA SER A 94 4.03 -0.46 -11.80
C SER A 94 4.66 0.52 -10.81
N LEU A 95 5.59 0.08 -9.96
CA LEU A 95 6.32 0.97 -9.06
C LEU A 95 7.19 1.98 -9.83
N LYS A 96 7.84 1.55 -10.92
CA LYS A 96 8.55 2.47 -11.83
C LYS A 96 7.61 3.48 -12.49
N TYR A 97 6.44 3.03 -12.93
CA TYR A 97 5.42 3.89 -13.50
C TYR A 97 4.96 4.95 -12.49
N ILE A 98 4.69 4.53 -11.26
CA ILE A 98 4.33 5.42 -10.15
C ILE A 98 5.45 6.43 -9.90
N SER A 99 6.70 5.98 -9.82
CA SER A 99 7.86 6.85 -9.56
C SER A 99 8.04 7.95 -10.60
N ASN A 100 7.57 7.74 -11.83
CA ASN A 100 7.67 8.72 -12.90
C ASN A 100 6.48 9.69 -12.96
N LYS A 101 5.28 9.25 -12.62
CA LYS A 101 4.04 9.99 -12.89
C LYS A 101 3.37 10.56 -11.64
N TYR A 102 3.52 9.88 -10.51
CA TYR A 102 2.86 10.22 -9.26
C TYR A 102 3.85 10.39 -8.11
N GLN A 103 3.41 11.08 -7.07
CA GLN A 103 4.11 11.15 -5.79
C GLN A 103 3.10 10.95 -4.67
N GLY A 104 3.30 9.90 -3.86
CA GLY A 104 2.54 9.66 -2.62
C GLY A 104 3.41 9.96 -1.41
N LYS A 105 2.85 10.56 -0.36
CA LYS A 105 3.55 10.62 0.93
C LYS A 105 3.69 9.23 1.53
N ILE A 106 2.60 8.46 1.45
CA ILE A 106 2.56 7.04 1.84
C ILE A 106 2.15 6.21 0.63
N ILE A 107 2.86 5.11 0.38
CA ILE A 107 2.50 4.07 -0.59
C ILE A 107 2.19 2.82 0.21
N ASN A 108 0.93 2.38 0.21
CA ASN A 108 0.47 1.18 0.90
C ASN A 108 0.38 0.00 -0.06
N LEU A 109 1.07 -1.09 0.28
CA LEU A 109 0.98 -2.38 -0.40
C LEU A 109 0.53 -3.45 0.62
N SER A 110 -0.75 -3.81 0.59
CA SER A 110 -1.29 -4.91 1.41
C SER A 110 -1.21 -6.26 0.68
N CYS A 111 -0.31 -6.38 -0.27
CA CYS A 111 -0.02 -7.53 -1.11
C CYS A 111 1.48 -7.61 -1.37
N GLY A 112 1.96 -8.77 -1.75
CA GLY A 112 3.38 -8.97 -2.03
C GLY A 112 3.67 -10.29 -2.76
N LEU A 113 4.95 -10.51 -3.03
CA LEU A 113 5.50 -11.70 -3.66
C LEU A 113 6.13 -12.58 -2.59
N SER A 114 5.85 -13.87 -2.59
CA SER A 114 6.54 -14.86 -1.73
C SER A 114 7.93 -15.20 -2.25
N VAL A 115 8.17 -15.02 -3.55
CA VAL A 115 9.46 -15.20 -4.22
C VAL A 115 9.71 -13.99 -5.12
N CYS A 116 10.93 -13.47 -5.10
CA CYS A 116 11.35 -12.37 -5.95
C CYS A 116 12.72 -12.75 -6.57
N GLU A 117 12.73 -12.97 -7.87
CA GLU A 117 13.98 -13.33 -8.59
C GLU A 117 14.85 -12.09 -8.87
N ASN A 118 14.24 -10.93 -9.00
CA ASN A 118 14.89 -9.65 -9.28
C ASN A 118 14.85 -8.69 -8.07
N GLU A 119 15.23 -9.20 -6.88
CA GLU A 119 15.22 -8.43 -5.63
C GLU A 119 15.96 -7.10 -5.75
N ASP A 120 17.12 -7.09 -6.41
CA ASP A 120 17.90 -5.86 -6.64
C ASP A 120 17.14 -4.81 -7.43
N GLU A 121 16.37 -5.21 -8.42
CA GLU A 121 15.59 -4.27 -9.25
C GLU A 121 14.41 -3.71 -8.44
N LEU A 122 13.73 -4.56 -7.69
CA LEU A 122 12.66 -4.16 -6.78
C LEU A 122 13.19 -3.22 -5.70
N ALA A 123 14.31 -3.54 -5.06
CA ALA A 123 14.95 -2.69 -4.06
C ALA A 123 15.35 -1.33 -4.64
N LYS A 124 15.91 -1.29 -5.86
CA LYS A 124 16.26 -0.03 -6.54
C LYS A 124 15.04 0.88 -6.76
N VAL A 125 13.91 0.34 -7.17
CA VAL A 125 12.70 1.17 -7.38
C VAL A 125 12.09 1.62 -6.05
N CYS A 126 12.10 0.79 -5.01
CA CYS A 126 11.68 1.18 -3.67
C CYS A 126 12.56 2.30 -3.12
N ASN A 127 13.88 2.18 -3.23
CA ASN A 127 14.84 3.24 -2.85
C ASN A 127 14.64 4.53 -3.65
N LEU A 128 14.28 4.45 -4.92
CA LEU A 128 13.98 5.62 -5.75
C LEU A 128 12.75 6.35 -5.21
N LEU A 129 11.66 5.63 -4.90
CA LEU A 129 10.44 6.20 -4.35
C LEU A 129 10.68 6.86 -2.98
N GLU A 130 11.49 6.21 -2.11
CA GLU A 130 11.90 6.79 -0.84
C GLU A 130 12.69 8.10 -1.02
N LYS A 131 13.68 8.11 -1.91
CA LYS A 131 14.46 9.33 -2.24
C LYS A 131 13.58 10.45 -2.81
N GLN A 132 12.47 10.12 -3.44
CA GLN A 132 11.47 11.06 -3.92
C GLN A 132 10.53 11.56 -2.81
N GLY A 133 10.69 11.09 -1.58
CA GLY A 133 9.95 11.53 -0.40
C GLY A 133 8.70 10.70 -0.12
N SER A 134 8.57 9.50 -0.70
CA SER A 134 7.51 8.55 -0.37
C SER A 134 7.97 7.62 0.76
N THR A 135 7.06 7.27 1.66
CA THR A 135 7.24 6.18 2.61
C THR A 135 6.44 4.98 2.13
N ILE A 136 7.11 3.86 1.85
CA ILE A 136 6.44 2.63 1.43
C ILE A 136 6.17 1.79 2.68
N VAL A 137 4.93 1.32 2.82
CA VAL A 137 4.48 0.43 3.89
C VAL A 137 3.89 -0.82 3.24
N ALA A 138 4.43 -1.98 3.54
CA ALA A 138 4.02 -3.23 2.90
C ALA A 138 3.80 -4.35 3.92
N ALA A 139 2.82 -5.21 3.64
CA ALA A 139 2.47 -6.35 4.47
C ALA A 139 3.39 -7.55 4.20
N PHE A 140 3.81 -8.24 5.27
CA PHE A 140 4.38 -9.58 5.18
C PHE A 140 3.32 -10.65 4.90
N ALA A 141 3.74 -11.85 4.54
CA ALA A 141 2.86 -12.99 4.39
C ALA A 141 2.25 -13.41 5.76
N ASN A 142 1.00 -13.91 5.74
CA ASN A 142 0.28 -14.28 6.96
C ASN A 142 0.82 -15.54 7.66
N ASP A 143 1.64 -16.33 6.97
CA ASP A 143 2.27 -17.55 7.47
C ASP A 143 3.63 -17.31 8.13
N GLY A 144 4.06 -16.04 8.24
CA GLY A 144 5.35 -15.64 8.78
C GLY A 144 6.52 -15.76 7.81
N SER A 145 6.26 -16.12 6.55
CA SER A 145 7.30 -16.15 5.52
C SER A 145 7.69 -14.74 5.04
N ILE A 146 8.87 -14.65 4.44
CA ILE A 146 9.35 -13.41 3.82
C ILE A 146 8.44 -13.06 2.64
N SER A 147 8.15 -11.76 2.50
CA SER A 147 7.36 -11.22 1.39
C SER A 147 7.99 -9.94 0.86
N TYR A 148 7.92 -9.74 -0.44
CA TYR A 148 8.45 -8.58 -1.12
C TYR A 148 7.30 -7.71 -1.66
N PRO A 149 7.41 -6.36 -1.53
CA PRO A 149 8.58 -5.58 -1.14
C PRO A 149 8.75 -5.36 0.38
N ALA A 150 7.96 -6.00 1.25
CA ALA A 150 8.01 -5.78 2.70
C ALA A 150 9.42 -6.00 3.29
N ALA A 151 10.21 -6.93 2.74
CA ALA A 151 11.57 -7.24 3.17
C ALA A 151 12.63 -6.27 2.63
N CYS A 152 12.30 -5.34 1.72
CA CYS A 152 13.26 -4.36 1.22
C CYS A 152 13.62 -3.34 2.31
N SER A 153 14.91 -3.00 2.42
CA SER A 153 15.42 -2.09 3.47
C SER A 153 14.84 -0.68 3.46
N SER A 154 14.35 -0.21 2.30
CA SER A 154 13.68 1.09 2.12
C SER A 154 12.16 1.02 2.34
N VAL A 155 11.64 -0.13 2.76
CA VAL A 155 10.21 -0.37 2.98
C VAL A 155 9.95 -0.61 4.47
N ILE A 156 8.85 -0.10 4.99
CA ILE A 156 8.38 -0.44 6.32
C ILE A 156 7.57 -1.73 6.21
N GLY A 157 8.20 -2.84 6.57
CA GLY A 157 7.56 -4.15 6.59
C GLY A 157 6.68 -4.31 7.83
N VAL A 158 5.40 -4.63 7.62
CA VAL A 158 4.40 -4.83 8.67
C VAL A 158 4.03 -6.30 8.79
N ASP A 159 4.27 -6.85 9.98
CA ASP A 159 3.83 -8.17 10.41
C ASP A 159 2.77 -8.03 11.51
N ILE A 160 2.24 -9.14 12.01
CA ILE A 160 1.26 -9.17 13.10
C ILE A 160 1.87 -9.71 14.39
N SER A 161 1.32 -9.22 15.52
CA SER A 161 1.67 -9.72 16.87
C SER A 161 0.43 -10.10 17.65
N LEU A 162 0.47 -11.26 18.31
CA LEU A 162 -0.57 -11.68 19.24
C LEU A 162 -0.64 -10.81 20.51
N LYS A 163 0.39 -10.01 20.78
CA LYS A 163 0.41 -9.06 21.90
C LYS A 163 -0.42 -7.81 21.60
N CYS A 164 -0.57 -7.46 20.32
CA CYS A 164 -1.37 -6.32 19.88
C CYS A 164 -2.86 -6.72 19.89
N GLN A 165 -3.60 -6.28 20.91
CA GLN A 165 -5.00 -6.65 21.15
C GLN A 165 -5.99 -5.62 20.60
N HIS A 166 -5.53 -4.38 20.35
CA HIS A 166 -6.34 -3.31 19.79
C HIS A 166 -5.81 -2.89 18.42
N ILE A 167 -6.70 -2.39 17.56
CA ILE A 167 -6.37 -2.03 16.17
C ILE A 167 -5.27 -0.97 16.05
N TYR A 168 -5.05 -0.20 17.10
CA TYR A 168 -4.02 0.84 17.14
C TYR A 168 -2.73 0.39 17.85
N ASP A 169 -2.70 -0.84 18.35
CA ASP A 169 -1.51 -1.38 18.99
C ASP A 169 -0.47 -1.73 17.92
N TYR A 170 0.76 -1.37 18.21
CA TYR A 170 1.91 -1.77 17.40
C TYR A 170 3.16 -1.87 18.26
N GLU A 171 4.09 -2.69 17.81
CA GLU A 171 5.41 -2.85 18.37
C GLU A 171 6.45 -2.52 17.28
N TYR A 172 7.38 -1.64 17.59
CA TYR A 172 8.57 -1.50 16.76
C TYR A 172 9.48 -2.70 16.98
N VAL A 173 10.02 -3.26 15.90
CA VAL A 173 10.95 -4.40 15.95
C VAL A 173 12.29 -3.93 15.42
N GLU A 174 13.31 -4.05 16.24
CA GLU A 174 14.69 -3.80 15.83
C GLU A 174 15.21 -5.04 15.07
N SER A 175 14.90 -5.08 13.79
CA SER A 175 15.25 -6.16 12.87
C SER A 175 15.56 -5.59 11.51
N ASP A 176 16.41 -6.27 10.76
CA ASP A 176 16.78 -5.87 9.39
C ASP A 176 15.62 -6.08 8.40
N VAL A 177 14.63 -6.90 8.74
CA VAL A 177 13.56 -7.33 7.85
C VAL A 177 12.19 -6.82 8.32
N ILE A 178 11.73 -7.23 9.51
CA ILE A 178 10.44 -6.80 10.07
C ILE A 178 10.65 -5.51 10.85
N ASN A 179 9.92 -4.46 10.51
CA ASN A 179 10.07 -3.17 11.18
C ASN A 179 8.97 -2.90 12.21
N VAL A 180 7.74 -3.33 11.94
CA VAL A 180 6.57 -3.10 12.79
C VAL A 180 5.76 -4.38 12.90
N ARG A 181 5.37 -4.75 14.10
CA ARG A 181 4.31 -5.70 14.37
C ARG A 181 3.08 -4.97 14.84
N ALA A 182 1.95 -5.28 14.24
CA ALA A 182 0.70 -4.59 14.50
C ALA A 182 -0.45 -5.58 14.79
N CYS A 183 -1.62 -5.03 15.07
CA CYS A 183 -2.79 -5.82 15.39
C CYS A 183 -3.39 -6.47 14.14
N GLY A 184 -3.36 -7.79 14.07
CA GLY A 184 -3.97 -8.61 13.02
C GLY A 184 -5.31 -9.22 13.38
N ILE A 185 -5.97 -8.75 14.46
CA ILE A 185 -7.26 -9.30 14.90
C ILE A 185 -8.36 -9.09 13.88
N THR A 186 -9.44 -9.87 14.02
CA THR A 186 -10.57 -9.79 13.11
C THR A 186 -11.29 -8.44 13.19
N HIS A 187 -11.41 -7.78 12.06
CA HIS A 187 -12.19 -6.55 11.87
C HIS A 187 -13.38 -6.80 10.96
N ARG A 188 -14.38 -5.91 11.05
CA ARG A 188 -15.51 -5.91 10.14
C ARG A 188 -15.38 -4.72 9.19
N LEU A 189 -15.01 -5.00 7.93
CA LEU A 189 -14.69 -3.99 6.91
C LEU A 189 -15.64 -4.10 5.71
N PRO A 190 -15.85 -3.00 4.97
CA PRO A 190 -16.58 -3.00 3.70
C PRO A 190 -15.94 -3.98 2.72
N TRP A 191 -16.78 -4.66 1.95
CA TRP A 191 -16.38 -5.69 0.99
C TRP A 191 -17.10 -5.49 -0.34
N LEU A 192 -17.33 -6.58 -1.07
CA LEU A 192 -18.10 -6.54 -2.32
C LEU A 192 -19.57 -6.19 -2.06
N LYS A 193 -20.23 -5.64 -3.07
CA LYS A 193 -21.63 -5.18 -3.00
C LYS A 193 -21.82 -4.21 -1.81
N GLN A 194 -22.69 -4.54 -0.85
CA GLN A 194 -22.92 -3.78 0.38
C GLN A 194 -22.52 -4.59 1.63
N GLU A 195 -21.70 -5.62 1.44
CA GLU A 195 -21.31 -6.52 2.50
C GLU A 195 -20.28 -5.90 3.45
N MET A 196 -20.35 -6.31 4.71
CA MET A 196 -19.34 -6.05 5.72
C MET A 196 -18.74 -7.41 6.11
N LYS A 197 -17.53 -7.70 5.65
CA LYS A 197 -16.84 -8.98 5.89
C LYS A 197 -15.95 -8.90 7.12
N ARG A 198 -15.88 -9.99 7.88
CA ARG A 198 -14.87 -10.18 8.93
C ARG A 198 -13.55 -10.61 8.30
N VAL A 199 -12.52 -9.85 8.52
CA VAL A 199 -11.18 -10.05 7.95
C VAL A 199 -10.12 -9.88 9.02
N SER A 200 -8.98 -10.56 8.84
CA SER A 200 -7.83 -10.50 9.76
C SER A 200 -6.53 -10.71 8.97
N GLY A 201 -5.41 -10.40 9.58
CA GLY A 201 -4.07 -10.64 9.03
C GLY A 201 -3.30 -9.38 8.71
N THR A 202 -2.09 -9.57 8.21
CA THR A 202 -1.09 -8.54 7.89
C THR A 202 -1.61 -7.51 6.91
N SER A 203 -2.36 -7.94 5.88
CA SER A 203 -2.95 -7.05 4.86
C SER A 203 -3.91 -6.01 5.42
N PHE A 204 -4.51 -6.26 6.60
CA PHE A 204 -5.41 -5.33 7.27
C PHE A 204 -4.73 -4.57 8.42
N ALA A 205 -3.62 -5.06 8.94
CA ALA A 205 -2.74 -4.34 9.87
C ALA A 205 -1.95 -3.24 9.13
N CYS A 206 -1.43 -3.53 7.95
CA CYS A 206 -0.61 -2.63 7.13
C CYS A 206 -1.28 -1.26 6.86
N PRO A 207 -2.55 -1.15 6.44
CA PRO A 207 -3.21 0.14 6.20
C PRO A 207 -3.41 0.97 7.48
N TYR A 208 -3.55 0.36 8.66
CA TYR A 208 -3.56 1.10 9.93
C TYR A 208 -2.20 1.73 10.22
N ILE A 209 -1.11 0.99 10.00
CA ILE A 209 0.24 1.52 10.15
C ILE A 209 0.50 2.64 9.13
N SER A 210 0.07 2.47 7.88
CA SER A 210 0.13 3.52 6.85
C SER A 210 -0.58 4.80 7.30
N ALA A 211 -1.80 4.67 7.82
CA ALA A 211 -2.59 5.78 8.33
C ALA A 211 -1.95 6.45 9.55
N LEU A 212 -1.37 5.67 10.47
CA LEU A 212 -0.66 6.15 11.64
C LEU A 212 0.58 6.96 11.24
N ILE A 213 1.42 6.41 10.38
CA ILE A 213 2.65 7.09 9.90
C ILE A 213 2.29 8.42 9.24
N TYR A 214 1.26 8.46 8.40
CA TYR A 214 0.82 9.71 7.78
C TYR A 214 0.41 10.76 8.81
N ARG A 215 -0.33 10.39 9.87
CA ARG A 215 -0.69 11.32 10.95
C ARG A 215 0.54 11.85 11.67
N MET A 216 1.53 11.00 11.93
CA MET A 216 2.81 11.40 12.55
C MET A 216 3.57 12.40 11.69
N ILE A 217 3.67 12.15 10.37
CA ILE A 217 4.29 13.06 9.41
C ILE A 217 3.57 14.42 9.43
N LYS A 218 2.23 14.41 9.41
CA LYS A 218 1.41 15.63 9.39
C LYS A 218 1.55 16.45 10.68
N GLN A 219 1.61 15.80 11.84
CA GLN A 219 1.73 16.46 13.14
C GLN A 219 3.11 17.08 13.37
N LYS A 220 4.18 16.41 12.94
CA LYS A 220 5.56 16.88 13.20
C LYS A 220 6.09 17.83 12.13
N ASN A 221 5.37 18.03 11.02
CA ASN A 221 5.80 18.83 9.87
C ASN A 221 7.21 18.42 9.34
N VAL A 222 7.60 17.16 9.52
CA VAL A 222 8.94 16.63 9.24
C VAL A 222 8.87 15.74 8.00
N LYS A 223 9.83 15.89 7.09
CA LYS A 223 10.14 14.87 6.09
C LYS A 223 10.68 13.65 6.84
N THR A 224 9.84 12.63 7.00
CA THR A 224 10.21 11.47 7.82
C THR A 224 10.88 10.43 6.91
N SER A 225 12.18 10.25 7.09
CA SER A 225 12.88 9.08 6.54
C SER A 225 12.50 7.82 7.34
N ILE A 226 12.62 6.64 6.73
CA ILE A 226 12.47 5.34 7.41
C ILE A 226 13.28 5.30 8.70
N CYS A 227 14.52 5.84 8.70
CA CYS A 227 15.36 5.94 9.90
C CYS A 227 14.74 6.76 11.03
N GLN A 228 13.87 7.73 10.74
CA GLN A 228 13.22 8.54 11.78
C GLN A 228 11.95 7.85 12.30
N ILE A 229 11.25 7.10 11.45
CA ILE A 229 10.12 6.26 11.86
C ILE A 229 10.62 5.09 12.71
N LYS A 230 11.79 4.53 12.39
CA LYS A 230 12.48 3.50 13.19
C LYS A 230 12.94 4.00 14.58
N LYS A 231 12.94 5.31 14.85
CA LYS A 231 13.33 5.94 16.13
C LYS A 231 12.15 6.51 16.92
N LEU A 232 10.92 6.32 16.46
CA LEU A 232 9.68 6.72 17.13
C LEU A 232 9.09 5.58 17.95
#